data_a7bdaff754e92601fac7699bb469f6e9
#
_entry.id   a7bdaff754e92601fac7699bb469f6e9
#
_cell.length_a   1.000
_cell.length_b   1.000
_cell.length_c   1.000
_cell.angle_alpha   90.00
_cell.angle_beta   90.00
_cell.angle_gamma   90.00
#
_symmetry.space_group_name_H-M   'P 1'
#
loop_
_entity.id
_entity.type
_entity.pdbx_description
1 polymer ?
#
loop_
_entity_poly.entity_id
_entity_poly.type
_entity_poly.pdbx_seq_one_letter_code
_entity_poly.pdbx_strand_id
1 'polypeptide(L)'
;MLFNAPRRLPARLLAGLLGGLIGLAAFCAPSQAQTAPSALPPEVDALLARAKVPREAFAAIVVDAAPVLNGKSAPLLNYRAASPMNPASVMKLVTTYAGLELLGPSYAWNTPVYVDGTIADGVLHGNLVIQGKGDPKLVVERLWLLLRRVQGLGIKRISGDILLDRSAFAPATQNAADFDGEPLKPYNAAPDALLVNYKSVVMTFVPNVASGNASVSFEPPLAGVRLQASVPLSAGQNGSAAADCGDYRGALKADFSDPLRIALNGSYPVGCGEKVWAVAYSDPARYAERAIAGLWQEMGGQLGGRVREGRAAPNQAPAFEMVSPTLAEVIRDINKYSNNVMAQQLFLTLSQQRPGGASQEASREVVRNWWQARFAEQELPVLDNGSGLSRLARVTPQGLARLLQTAYVSGAMPELMASLPITGIDGTLKRSKSRVSQGWAHLKSGSLRDATALAGYVHLPSGRRLVVVAIVNHANAPAARPALEALVDWAVREGNR
;
A
#
# COMPACT_ATOMS: atom_id res chain seq x y z
N MET A 1 -39.30 -34.29 39.50
CA MET A 1 -40.69 -34.78 39.38
C MET A 1 -40.96 -35.13 37.93
N LEU A 2 -41.12 -36.43 37.68
CA LEU A 2 -41.98 -37.13 36.71
C LEU A 2 -41.79 -36.78 35.21
N PHE A 3 -41.10 -37.62 34.48
CA PHE A 3 -41.55 -38.83 33.74
C PHE A 3 -42.59 -38.54 32.65
N ASN A 4 -42.23 -38.74 31.34
CA ASN A 4 -42.65 -39.92 30.57
C ASN A 4 -42.10 -39.95 29.15
N ALA A 5 -41.43 -41.05 28.84
CA ALA A 5 -41.17 -41.59 27.49
C ALA A 5 -42.16 -42.73 27.24
N PRO A 6 -42.04 -43.56 26.22
CA PRO A 6 -42.34 -43.47 24.76
C PRO A 6 -43.41 -44.48 24.32
N ARG A 7 -43.84 -44.46 23.07
CA ARG A 7 -44.54 -45.65 22.50
C ARG A 7 -44.06 -45.95 21.08
N ARG A 8 -43.66 -47.20 20.94
CA ARG A 8 -43.27 -47.91 19.66
C ARG A 8 -44.46 -48.62 19.05
N LEU A 9 -44.32 -48.89 17.72
CA LEU A 9 -44.72 -50.05 16.89
C LEU A 9 -46.12 -49.99 16.21
N PRO A 10 -46.32 -50.77 15.06
CA PRO A 10 -45.44 -51.66 14.31
C PRO A 10 -45.53 -51.54 12.76
N ALA A 11 -44.61 -52.24 12.11
CA ALA A 11 -44.52 -52.47 10.66
C ALA A 11 -45.67 -53.35 10.13
N ARG A 12 -46.01 -53.15 8.84
CA ARG A 12 -46.55 -54.24 7.96
C ARG A 12 -46.02 -54.06 6.56
N LEU A 13 -45.40 -55.14 6.07
CA LEU A 13 -45.02 -55.37 4.66
C LEU A 13 -46.28 -55.46 3.79
N LEU A 14 -46.17 -54.91 2.57
CA LEU A 14 -46.80 -55.50 1.38
C LEU A 14 -45.94 -55.21 0.15
N ALA A 15 -45.51 -56.26 -0.51
CA ALA A 15 -44.84 -56.30 -1.78
C ALA A 15 -45.86 -56.10 -2.92
N GLY A 16 -45.46 -55.36 -3.97
CA GLY A 16 -46.18 -55.22 -5.21
C GLY A 16 -45.25 -54.70 -6.32
N LEU A 17 -44.90 -55.68 -7.21
CA LEU A 17 -44.22 -55.38 -8.49
C LEU A 17 -45.08 -54.46 -9.37
N LEU A 18 -44.49 -53.51 -10.10
CA LEU A 18 -44.69 -53.36 -11.55
C LEU A 18 -43.83 -52.20 -12.09
N GLY A 19 -43.04 -52.53 -13.10
CA GLY A 19 -42.98 -51.76 -14.35
C GLY A 19 -42.15 -50.52 -14.43
N GLY A 20 -40.99 -50.66 -15.04
CA GLY A 20 -40.02 -49.59 -15.33
C GLY A 20 -40.55 -48.45 -16.21
N LEU A 21 -39.97 -47.30 -15.96
CA LEU A 21 -39.71 -46.23 -16.95
C LEU A 21 -38.55 -45.40 -16.42
N ILE A 22 -37.35 -45.66 -16.96
CA ILE A 22 -36.16 -44.87 -16.71
C ILE A 22 -36.33 -43.58 -17.50
N GLY A 23 -36.85 -42.53 -16.85
CA GLY A 23 -36.81 -41.17 -17.36
C GLY A 23 -35.41 -40.58 -17.07
N LEU A 24 -34.55 -40.45 -18.08
CA LEU A 24 -33.35 -39.64 -18.05
C LEU A 24 -33.78 -38.18 -17.83
N ALA A 25 -33.81 -37.73 -16.59
CA ALA A 25 -33.82 -36.29 -16.29
C ALA A 25 -32.42 -35.75 -16.59
N ALA A 26 -32.24 -35.22 -17.78
CA ALA A 26 -31.08 -34.40 -18.10
C ALA A 26 -31.12 -33.17 -17.19
N PHE A 27 -30.26 -33.14 -16.17
CA PHE A 27 -29.94 -31.92 -15.41
C PHE A 27 -29.29 -30.96 -16.38
N CYS A 28 -30.09 -30.10 -17.03
CA CYS A 28 -29.60 -28.85 -17.64
C CYS A 28 -29.12 -27.96 -16.51
N ALA A 29 -27.83 -28.01 -16.19
CA ALA A 29 -27.19 -26.94 -15.46
C ALA A 29 -27.43 -25.63 -16.25
N PRO A 30 -27.85 -24.51 -15.61
CA PRO A 30 -27.98 -23.25 -16.30
C PRO A 30 -26.63 -22.86 -16.84
N SER A 31 -26.43 -22.97 -18.14
CA SER A 31 -25.29 -22.36 -18.83
C SER A 31 -25.35 -20.87 -18.53
N GLN A 32 -24.41 -20.38 -17.73
CA GLN A 32 -24.19 -18.93 -17.61
C GLN A 32 -23.87 -18.43 -19.02
N ALA A 33 -24.80 -17.74 -19.63
CA ALA A 33 -24.58 -17.07 -20.90
C ALA A 33 -23.43 -16.08 -20.68
N GLN A 34 -22.21 -16.46 -21.08
CA GLN A 34 -21.09 -15.54 -21.23
C GLN A 34 -21.53 -14.53 -22.30
N THR A 35 -21.84 -13.31 -21.89
CA THR A 35 -22.05 -12.22 -22.83
C THR A 35 -20.82 -12.12 -23.71
N ALA A 36 -21.00 -12.16 -25.03
CA ALA A 36 -19.92 -12.06 -26.00
C ALA A 36 -19.05 -10.82 -25.65
N PRO A 37 -17.72 -10.95 -25.75
CA PRO A 37 -16.84 -9.83 -25.41
C PRO A 37 -17.18 -8.63 -26.29
N SER A 38 -17.44 -7.48 -25.67
CA SER A 38 -17.66 -6.23 -26.37
C SER A 38 -16.45 -5.87 -27.22
N ALA A 39 -16.65 -5.29 -28.40
CA ALA A 39 -15.53 -4.75 -29.16
C ALA A 39 -14.84 -3.63 -28.38
N LEU A 40 -13.51 -3.53 -28.49
CA LEU A 40 -12.78 -2.43 -27.89
C LEU A 40 -13.14 -1.10 -28.58
N PRO A 41 -13.20 0.02 -27.84
CA PRO A 41 -13.26 1.34 -28.43
C PRO A 41 -12.10 1.53 -29.45
N PRO A 42 -12.37 2.05 -30.66
CA PRO A 42 -11.35 2.14 -31.72
C PRO A 42 -10.09 2.90 -31.29
N GLU A 43 -10.22 3.95 -30.50
CA GLU A 43 -9.10 4.72 -29.97
C GLU A 43 -8.24 3.92 -28.98
N VAL A 44 -8.84 3.04 -28.17
CA VAL A 44 -8.12 2.16 -27.24
C VAL A 44 -7.32 1.12 -28.04
N ASP A 45 -7.99 0.50 -29.02
CA ASP A 45 -7.38 -0.52 -29.87
C ASP A 45 -6.18 0.04 -30.68
N ALA A 46 -6.33 1.21 -31.27
CA ALA A 46 -5.26 1.90 -31.99
C ALA A 46 -4.05 2.23 -31.10
N LEU A 47 -4.29 2.63 -29.83
CA LEU A 47 -3.20 2.93 -28.89
C LEU A 47 -2.52 1.67 -28.35
N LEU A 48 -3.23 0.55 -28.19
CA LEU A 48 -2.64 -0.74 -27.86
C LEU A 48 -1.74 -1.21 -29.02
N ALA A 49 -2.21 -1.12 -30.27
CA ALA A 49 -1.43 -1.45 -31.45
C ALA A 49 -0.16 -0.58 -31.57
N ARG A 50 -0.27 0.73 -31.34
CA ARG A 50 0.87 1.65 -31.30
C ARG A 50 1.89 1.29 -30.21
N ALA A 51 1.42 0.82 -29.06
CA ALA A 51 2.26 0.35 -27.97
C ALA A 51 2.86 -1.05 -28.23
N LYS A 52 2.52 -1.69 -29.35
CA LYS A 52 2.86 -3.09 -29.66
C LYS A 52 2.43 -4.05 -28.57
N VAL A 53 1.22 -3.85 -28.06
CA VAL A 53 0.56 -4.69 -27.06
C VAL A 53 -0.58 -5.43 -27.75
N PRO A 54 -0.56 -6.77 -27.83
CA PRO A 54 -1.63 -7.55 -28.43
C PRO A 54 -2.92 -7.45 -27.58
N ARG A 55 -4.06 -7.57 -28.23
CA ARG A 55 -5.39 -7.47 -27.59
C ARG A 55 -5.58 -8.47 -26.45
N GLU A 56 -4.96 -9.63 -26.54
CA GLU A 56 -5.02 -10.71 -25.54
C GLU A 56 -4.31 -10.32 -24.23
N ALA A 57 -3.40 -9.37 -24.27
CA ALA A 57 -2.69 -8.84 -23.10
C ALA A 57 -3.46 -7.73 -22.35
N PHE A 58 -4.64 -7.36 -22.85
CA PHE A 58 -5.52 -6.34 -22.28
C PHE A 58 -6.84 -6.95 -21.78
N ALA A 59 -7.30 -6.49 -20.64
CA ALA A 59 -8.65 -6.79 -20.14
C ALA A 59 -9.24 -5.55 -19.47
N ALA A 60 -10.53 -5.32 -19.65
CA ALA A 60 -11.22 -4.15 -19.11
C ALA A 60 -12.70 -4.38 -18.88
N ILE A 61 -13.27 -3.61 -17.96
CA ILE A 61 -14.70 -3.52 -17.72
C ILE A 61 -15.07 -2.08 -17.38
N VAL A 62 -16.22 -1.61 -17.93
CA VAL A 62 -16.84 -0.34 -17.58
C VAL A 62 -18.30 -0.63 -17.26
N VAL A 63 -18.71 -0.31 -16.04
CA VAL A 63 -20.07 -0.57 -15.53
C VAL A 63 -20.56 0.59 -14.68
N ASP A 64 -21.87 0.67 -14.45
CA ASP A 64 -22.43 1.59 -13.47
C ASP A 64 -21.87 1.31 -12.06
N ALA A 65 -21.56 2.37 -11.30
CA ALA A 65 -21.09 2.23 -9.94
C ALA A 65 -22.21 1.78 -9.00
N ALA A 66 -23.42 2.33 -9.16
CA ALA A 66 -24.58 1.86 -8.42
C ALA A 66 -25.17 0.61 -9.09
N PRO A 67 -25.45 -0.47 -8.33
CA PRO A 67 -26.22 -1.57 -8.86
C PRO A 67 -27.65 -1.11 -9.19
N VAL A 68 -28.15 -1.47 -10.35
CA VAL A 68 -29.52 -1.15 -10.74
C VAL A 68 -30.50 -1.99 -9.89
N LEU A 69 -31.43 -1.33 -9.23
CA LEU A 69 -32.32 -1.93 -8.23
C LEU A 69 -33.23 -3.08 -8.74
N ASN A 70 -33.44 -3.23 -10.04
CA ASN A 70 -34.34 -4.27 -10.59
C ASN A 70 -33.84 -4.90 -11.90
N GLY A 71 -32.54 -4.88 -12.17
CA GLY A 71 -31.97 -5.50 -13.35
C GLY A 71 -30.46 -5.40 -13.39
N LYS A 72 -29.78 -6.37 -13.99
CA LYS A 72 -28.35 -6.24 -14.29
C LYS A 72 -28.22 -5.19 -15.39
N SER A 73 -27.75 -3.97 -15.08
CA SER A 73 -27.30 -3.06 -16.13
C SER A 73 -26.22 -3.77 -16.93
N ALA A 74 -26.41 -3.84 -18.25
CA ALA A 74 -25.39 -4.37 -19.11
C ALA A 74 -24.14 -3.49 -19.00
N PRO A 75 -22.94 -4.07 -18.94
CA PRO A 75 -21.72 -3.29 -18.92
C PRO A 75 -21.60 -2.47 -20.20
N LEU A 76 -21.17 -1.20 -20.10
CA LEU A 76 -20.80 -0.38 -21.24
C LEU A 76 -19.64 -1.00 -22.04
N LEU A 77 -18.73 -1.67 -21.33
CA LEU A 77 -17.65 -2.45 -21.90
C LEU A 77 -17.41 -3.69 -21.02
N ASN A 78 -17.32 -4.86 -21.65
CA ASN A 78 -16.86 -6.10 -21.03
C ASN A 78 -15.89 -6.77 -21.99
N TYR A 79 -14.60 -6.52 -21.78
CA TYR A 79 -13.54 -7.09 -22.63
C TYR A 79 -12.61 -7.96 -21.78
N ARG A 80 -12.71 -9.28 -21.94
CA ARG A 80 -11.92 -10.27 -21.19
C ARG A 80 -11.94 -10.06 -19.67
N ALA A 81 -13.01 -9.49 -19.13
CA ALA A 81 -13.09 -9.05 -17.74
C ALA A 81 -12.98 -10.19 -16.71
N ALA A 82 -13.25 -11.43 -17.11
CA ALA A 82 -13.07 -12.63 -16.28
C ALA A 82 -11.63 -13.19 -16.30
N SER A 83 -10.71 -12.60 -17.08
CA SER A 83 -9.32 -13.08 -17.14
C SER A 83 -8.53 -12.64 -15.91
N PRO A 84 -7.91 -13.57 -15.13
CA PRO A 84 -7.05 -13.20 -14.01
C PRO A 84 -5.76 -12.54 -14.52
N MET A 85 -5.50 -11.32 -14.06
CA MET A 85 -4.33 -10.54 -14.49
C MET A 85 -3.58 -9.98 -13.29
N ASN A 86 -2.31 -9.68 -13.46
CA ASN A 86 -1.52 -8.96 -12.45
C ASN A 86 -1.96 -7.49 -12.43
N PRO A 87 -2.59 -7.02 -11.35
CA PRO A 87 -3.09 -5.67 -11.25
C PRO A 87 -2.02 -4.65 -10.82
N ALA A 88 -0.80 -5.09 -10.56
CA ALA A 88 0.20 -4.27 -9.91
C ALA A 88 -0.39 -3.58 -8.65
N SER A 89 -0.08 -2.31 -8.41
CA SER A 89 -0.55 -1.58 -7.24
C SER A 89 -2.07 -1.33 -7.18
N VAL A 90 -2.86 -1.71 -8.19
CA VAL A 90 -4.33 -1.71 -8.08
C VAL A 90 -4.80 -2.76 -7.05
N MET A 91 -3.98 -3.78 -6.74
CA MET A 91 -4.23 -4.70 -5.63
C MET A 91 -4.47 -3.99 -4.29
N LYS A 92 -3.93 -2.79 -4.11
CA LYS A 92 -4.16 -1.98 -2.89
C LYS A 92 -5.63 -1.65 -2.65
N LEU A 93 -6.47 -1.65 -3.68
CA LEU A 93 -7.92 -1.50 -3.52
C LEU A 93 -8.52 -2.64 -2.71
N VAL A 94 -8.06 -3.88 -2.93
CA VAL A 94 -8.49 -5.03 -2.14
C VAL A 94 -8.05 -4.87 -0.69
N THR A 95 -6.79 -4.52 -0.45
CA THR A 95 -6.23 -4.36 0.90
C THR A 95 -6.88 -3.21 1.66
N THR A 96 -7.07 -2.06 1.01
CA THR A 96 -7.62 -0.87 1.69
C THR A 96 -9.11 -1.00 1.94
N TYR A 97 -9.87 -1.61 1.04
CA TYR A 97 -11.29 -1.84 1.26
C TYR A 97 -11.54 -2.93 2.31
N ALA A 98 -10.77 -4.03 2.28
CA ALA A 98 -10.79 -5.03 3.35
C ALA A 98 -10.46 -4.39 4.72
N GLY A 99 -9.46 -3.50 4.76
CA GLY A 99 -9.14 -2.74 5.97
C GLY A 99 -10.30 -1.89 6.48
N LEU A 100 -10.97 -1.14 5.61
CA LEU A 100 -12.12 -0.33 5.98
C LEU A 100 -13.30 -1.16 6.49
N GLU A 101 -13.57 -2.33 5.90
CA GLU A 101 -14.68 -3.19 6.36
C GLU A 101 -14.36 -3.98 7.63
N LEU A 102 -13.11 -4.45 7.80
CA LEU A 102 -12.73 -5.31 8.92
C LEU A 102 -12.32 -4.54 10.18
N LEU A 103 -11.69 -3.37 10.01
CA LEU A 103 -11.19 -2.57 11.11
C LEU A 103 -12.04 -1.31 11.37
N GLY A 104 -12.73 -0.82 10.36
CA GLY A 104 -13.46 0.44 10.38
C GLY A 104 -12.58 1.67 10.06
N PRO A 105 -13.17 2.76 9.57
CA PRO A 105 -12.42 3.95 9.12
C PRO A 105 -11.74 4.70 10.28
N SER A 106 -12.26 4.61 11.48
CA SER A 106 -11.72 5.24 12.69
C SER A 106 -10.63 4.44 13.40
N TYR A 107 -10.31 3.22 12.90
CA TYR A 107 -9.23 2.43 13.48
C TYR A 107 -7.93 3.22 13.48
N ALA A 108 -7.18 3.15 14.59
CA ALA A 108 -5.86 3.76 14.73
C ALA A 108 -4.92 2.77 15.41
N TRP A 109 -3.64 2.87 15.07
CA TRP A 109 -2.59 2.08 15.70
C TRP A 109 -2.07 2.80 16.94
N ASN A 110 -1.74 2.03 17.97
CA ASN A 110 -1.08 2.54 19.15
C ASN A 110 0.38 2.09 19.17
N THR A 111 1.27 2.97 19.59
CA THR A 111 2.67 2.66 19.89
C THR A 111 2.87 2.88 21.37
N PRO A 112 2.72 1.83 22.22
CA PRO A 112 2.93 1.93 23.66
C PRO A 112 4.38 2.19 24.01
N VAL A 113 4.59 3.02 25.03
CA VAL A 113 5.91 3.32 25.60
C VAL A 113 5.89 2.98 27.08
N TYR A 114 6.84 2.18 27.51
CA TYR A 114 6.94 1.72 28.92
C TYR A 114 8.22 2.27 29.54
N VAL A 115 8.12 2.61 30.80
CA VAL A 115 9.24 2.97 31.67
C VAL A 115 9.50 1.77 32.57
N ASP A 116 10.64 1.12 32.36
CA ASP A 116 11.08 -0.03 33.14
C ASP A 116 12.19 0.43 34.11
N GLY A 117 11.77 0.99 35.25
CA GLY A 117 12.65 1.56 36.25
C GLY A 117 12.05 2.77 36.96
N THR A 118 12.88 3.49 37.72
CA THR A 118 12.50 4.68 38.47
C THR A 118 13.03 5.96 37.84
N ILE A 119 12.26 7.03 37.90
CA ILE A 119 12.69 8.36 37.45
C ILE A 119 13.07 9.21 38.67
N ALA A 120 14.32 9.68 38.72
CA ALA A 120 14.79 10.58 39.74
C ALA A 120 15.79 11.58 39.12
N ASP A 121 15.71 12.84 39.49
CA ASP A 121 16.62 13.92 39.09
C ASP A 121 16.86 14.03 37.56
N GLY A 122 15.81 13.75 36.78
CA GLY A 122 15.88 13.78 35.30
C GLY A 122 16.49 12.51 34.68
N VAL A 123 16.78 11.47 35.49
CA VAL A 123 17.36 10.22 35.06
C VAL A 123 16.35 9.10 35.20
N LEU A 124 16.12 8.33 34.13
CA LEU A 124 15.48 7.03 34.20
C LEU A 124 16.57 5.99 34.61
N HIS A 125 16.47 5.50 35.83
CA HIS A 125 17.27 4.39 36.33
C HIS A 125 16.67 3.05 35.90
N GLY A 126 16.93 2.67 34.66
CA GLY A 126 16.33 1.52 33.99
C GLY A 126 16.24 1.71 32.49
N ASN A 127 15.29 1.02 31.85
CA ASN A 127 15.12 0.99 30.40
C ASN A 127 13.85 1.73 29.97
N LEU A 128 13.90 2.25 28.73
CA LEU A 128 12.70 2.69 28.02
C LEU A 128 12.32 1.60 27.02
N VAL A 129 11.07 1.19 26.96
CA VAL A 129 10.61 0.22 25.97
C VAL A 129 9.63 0.89 25.01
N ILE A 130 9.86 0.76 23.71
CA ILE A 130 8.95 1.23 22.65
C ILE A 130 8.40 0.00 21.93
N GLN A 131 7.07 -0.24 22.05
CA GLN A 131 6.43 -1.38 21.44
C GLN A 131 5.77 -0.99 20.12
N GLY A 132 6.23 -1.60 19.03
CA GLY A 132 5.60 -1.48 17.71
C GLY A 132 4.39 -2.40 17.58
N LYS A 133 3.28 -1.84 17.13
CA LYS A 133 2.05 -2.58 16.78
C LYS A 133 1.63 -2.35 15.34
N GLY A 134 2.59 -2.07 14.45
CA GLY A 134 2.36 -1.95 13.02
C GLY A 134 1.91 -0.57 12.55
N ASP A 135 2.10 0.50 13.35
CA ASP A 135 1.78 1.87 12.92
C ASP A 135 2.49 2.20 11.58
N PRO A 136 1.75 2.44 10.49
CA PRO A 136 2.34 2.76 9.19
C PRO A 136 2.82 4.20 9.07
N LYS A 137 2.59 5.03 10.09
CA LYS A 137 2.84 6.49 10.07
C LYS A 137 3.75 6.96 11.20
N LEU A 138 4.58 6.08 11.79
CA LEU A 138 5.60 6.51 12.75
C LEU A 138 6.80 7.12 11.96
N VAL A 139 6.51 8.23 11.26
CA VAL A 139 7.48 9.04 10.53
C VAL A 139 8.27 9.93 11.47
N VAL A 140 9.30 10.64 10.98
CA VAL A 140 10.23 11.40 11.80
C VAL A 140 9.54 12.40 12.75
N GLU A 141 8.53 13.12 12.27
CA GLU A 141 7.77 14.10 13.08
C GLU A 141 7.02 13.43 14.23
N ARG A 142 6.46 12.26 13.99
CA ARG A 142 5.74 11.51 15.01
C ARG A 142 6.67 10.81 16.00
N LEU A 143 7.82 10.33 15.51
CA LEU A 143 8.88 9.82 16.38
C LEU A 143 9.43 10.93 17.27
N TRP A 144 9.62 12.13 16.72
CA TRP A 144 10.01 13.31 17.52
C TRP A 144 8.99 13.61 18.62
N LEU A 145 7.70 13.63 18.30
CA LEU A 145 6.63 13.81 19.28
C LEU A 145 6.63 12.70 20.36
N LEU A 146 6.85 11.44 19.98
CA LEU A 146 6.95 10.34 20.91
C LEU A 146 8.10 10.58 21.91
N LEU A 147 9.30 10.89 21.40
CA LEU A 147 10.48 11.14 22.23
C LEU A 147 10.32 12.42 23.07
N ARG A 148 9.63 13.44 22.53
CA ARG A 148 9.27 14.64 23.29
C ARG A 148 8.35 14.33 24.46
N ARG A 149 7.40 13.41 24.32
CA ARG A 149 6.58 12.92 25.43
C ARG A 149 7.40 12.18 26.49
N VAL A 150 8.42 11.41 26.07
CA VAL A 150 9.38 10.79 27.01
C VAL A 150 10.08 11.86 27.85
N GLN A 151 10.58 12.94 27.20
CA GLN A 151 11.15 14.08 27.92
C GLN A 151 10.11 14.76 28.84
N GLY A 152 8.82 14.82 28.45
CA GLY A 152 7.73 15.33 29.25
C GLY A 152 7.44 14.56 30.54
N LEU A 153 7.89 13.29 30.62
CA LEU A 153 7.89 12.52 31.87
C LEU A 153 9.01 12.93 32.85
N GLY A 154 9.82 13.94 32.50
CA GLY A 154 10.98 14.38 33.25
C GLY A 154 12.28 13.65 32.91
N ILE A 155 12.28 12.78 31.88
CA ILE A 155 13.45 11.98 31.50
C ILE A 155 14.34 12.79 30.55
N LYS A 156 15.54 13.14 31.01
CA LYS A 156 16.62 13.77 30.21
C LYS A 156 17.72 12.77 29.88
N ARG A 157 17.91 11.77 30.77
CA ARG A 157 18.90 10.71 30.62
C ARG A 157 18.24 9.35 30.90
N ILE A 158 18.54 8.37 30.07
CA ILE A 158 18.23 6.94 30.28
C ILE A 158 19.53 6.27 30.66
N SER A 159 19.60 5.66 31.86
CA SER A 159 20.83 5.00 32.33
C SER A 159 21.06 3.61 31.70
N GLY A 160 19.95 2.93 31.37
CA GLY A 160 19.94 1.65 30.67
C GLY A 160 19.76 1.80 29.16
N ASP A 161 19.00 0.89 28.57
CA ASP A 161 18.76 0.76 27.12
C ASP A 161 17.42 1.39 26.69
N ILE A 162 17.30 1.68 25.40
CA ILE A 162 16.02 1.81 24.73
C ILE A 162 15.76 0.47 24.03
N LEU A 163 14.72 -0.23 24.47
CA LEU A 163 14.32 -1.53 23.96
C LEU A 163 13.22 -1.39 22.90
N LEU A 164 13.41 -2.05 21.75
CA LEU A 164 12.48 -2.04 20.63
C LEU A 164 11.73 -3.38 20.59
N ASP A 165 10.45 -3.37 20.96
CA ASP A 165 9.61 -4.55 20.90
C ASP A 165 8.90 -4.62 19.56
N ARG A 166 9.26 -5.60 18.75
CA ARG A 166 8.71 -5.87 17.40
C ARG A 166 7.85 -7.13 17.36
N SER A 167 7.43 -7.64 18.50
CA SER A 167 6.78 -8.96 18.61
C SER A 167 5.38 -9.04 18.00
N ALA A 168 4.76 -7.90 17.64
CA ALA A 168 3.43 -7.89 17.07
C ALA A 168 3.34 -8.49 15.64
N PHE A 169 4.46 -8.51 14.92
CA PHE A 169 4.56 -9.14 13.60
C PHE A 169 5.57 -10.28 13.62
N ALA A 170 5.30 -11.34 12.88
CA ALA A 170 6.31 -12.35 12.58
C ALA A 170 7.50 -11.69 11.85
N PRO A 171 8.74 -12.12 12.09
CA PRO A 171 9.88 -11.57 11.38
C PRO A 171 9.69 -11.61 9.87
N ALA A 172 9.98 -10.50 9.21
CA ALA A 172 9.94 -10.44 7.75
C ALA A 172 11.06 -11.31 7.16
N THR A 173 10.70 -12.22 6.27
CA THR A 173 11.65 -13.06 5.52
C THR A 173 12.08 -12.43 4.20
N GLN A 174 11.38 -11.36 3.78
CA GLN A 174 11.60 -10.69 2.50
C GLN A 174 12.87 -9.85 2.54
N ASN A 175 13.76 -10.03 1.56
CA ASN A 175 14.87 -9.13 1.29
C ASN A 175 14.41 -8.01 0.33
N ALA A 176 14.89 -6.78 0.55
CA ALA A 176 14.55 -5.63 -0.29
C ALA A 176 14.99 -5.77 -1.77
N ALA A 177 15.98 -6.64 -2.06
CA ALA A 177 16.42 -6.92 -3.41
C ALA A 177 15.56 -7.96 -4.17
N ASP A 178 14.70 -8.73 -3.49
CA ASP A 178 14.03 -9.92 -4.07
C ASP A 178 13.13 -9.60 -5.26
N PHE A 179 12.51 -8.42 -5.27
CA PHE A 179 11.54 -8.08 -6.30
C PHE A 179 12.17 -7.65 -7.63
N ASP A 180 13.13 -6.74 -7.59
CA ASP A 180 13.69 -6.09 -8.81
C ASP A 180 15.20 -5.83 -8.74
N GLY A 181 15.88 -6.31 -7.70
CA GLY A 181 17.32 -6.09 -7.51
C GLY A 181 17.70 -4.70 -6.99
N GLU A 182 16.73 -3.88 -6.58
CA GLU A 182 16.91 -2.48 -6.19
C GLU A 182 16.68 -2.26 -4.67
N PRO A 183 17.58 -2.76 -3.78
CA PRO A 183 17.35 -2.72 -2.33
C PRO A 183 17.27 -1.32 -1.74
N LEU A 184 17.85 -0.32 -2.42
CA LEU A 184 17.87 1.07 -1.97
C LEU A 184 16.61 1.86 -2.38
N LYS A 185 15.67 1.25 -3.09
CA LYS A 185 14.39 1.89 -3.42
C LYS A 185 13.45 1.79 -2.20
N PRO A 186 12.93 2.91 -1.69
CA PRO A 186 12.06 2.91 -0.51
C PRO A 186 10.82 2.01 -0.64
N TYR A 187 10.32 1.79 -1.86
CA TYR A 187 9.14 0.94 -2.10
C TYR A 187 9.41 -0.55 -1.89
N ASN A 188 10.68 -0.98 -1.79
CA ASN A 188 11.09 -2.35 -1.51
C ASN A 188 11.35 -2.61 -0.02
N ALA A 189 11.28 -1.59 0.85
CA ALA A 189 11.46 -1.78 2.28
C ALA A 189 10.43 -2.76 2.84
N ALA A 190 10.90 -3.71 3.64
CA ALA A 190 10.04 -4.69 4.28
C ALA A 190 9.22 -4.05 5.41
N PRO A 191 7.96 -4.52 5.63
CA PRO A 191 7.14 -4.09 6.76
C PRO A 191 7.81 -4.48 8.10
N ASP A 192 7.38 -3.81 9.19
CA ASP A 192 7.95 -4.00 10.51
C ASP A 192 6.92 -3.63 11.59
N ALA A 193 6.84 -4.39 12.68
CA ALA A 193 5.94 -4.03 13.76
C ALA A 193 6.25 -2.64 14.33
N LEU A 194 7.53 -2.25 14.36
CA LEU A 194 8.00 -0.90 14.70
C LEU A 194 8.62 -0.24 13.46
N LEU A 195 7.78 0.08 12.48
CA LEU A 195 8.21 0.74 11.24
C LEU A 195 8.51 2.21 11.50
N VAL A 196 9.78 2.56 11.56
CA VAL A 196 10.24 3.97 11.67
C VAL A 196 10.51 4.50 10.27
N ASN A 197 9.91 5.65 9.94
CA ASN A 197 10.16 6.47 8.74
C ASN A 197 10.38 5.65 7.44
N TYR A 198 9.57 4.59 7.24
CA TYR A 198 9.65 3.68 6.08
C TYR A 198 11.04 3.05 5.85
N LYS A 199 11.88 2.95 6.91
CA LYS A 199 13.28 2.51 6.83
C LYS A 199 14.11 3.29 5.81
N SER A 200 13.79 4.58 5.64
CA SER A 200 14.37 5.44 4.59
C SER A 200 15.02 6.68 5.19
N VAL A 201 16.11 7.09 4.56
CA VAL A 201 16.77 8.37 4.80
C VAL A 201 16.35 9.33 3.70
N VAL A 202 15.91 10.52 4.09
CA VAL A 202 15.55 11.59 3.16
C VAL A 202 16.70 12.60 3.12
N MET A 203 17.29 12.79 1.95
CA MET A 203 18.33 13.78 1.70
C MET A 203 17.71 14.99 1.01
N THR A 204 17.92 16.18 1.57
CA THR A 204 17.53 17.45 0.93
C THR A 204 18.76 18.20 0.49
N PHE A 205 18.82 18.55 -0.79
CA PHE A 205 19.92 19.26 -1.42
C PHE A 205 19.50 20.70 -1.69
N VAL A 206 20.23 21.68 -1.13
CA VAL A 206 19.96 23.11 -1.33
C VAL A 206 21.23 23.76 -1.89
N PRO A 207 21.26 24.18 -3.18
CA PRO A 207 22.45 24.79 -3.77
C PRO A 207 22.70 26.19 -3.20
N ASN A 208 23.95 26.47 -2.89
CA ASN A 208 24.44 27.78 -2.52
C ASN A 208 25.55 28.20 -3.48
N VAL A 209 25.21 29.04 -4.47
CA VAL A 209 26.12 29.49 -5.53
C VAL A 209 27.31 30.27 -4.95
N ALA A 210 27.09 31.07 -3.91
CA ALA A 210 28.14 31.90 -3.31
C ALA A 210 29.26 31.05 -2.67
N SER A 211 28.90 29.89 -2.09
CA SER A 211 29.89 28.96 -1.49
C SER A 211 30.42 27.92 -2.49
N GLY A 212 29.86 27.82 -3.68
CA GLY A 212 30.20 26.79 -4.66
C GLY A 212 29.76 25.37 -4.27
N ASN A 213 28.89 25.22 -3.27
CA ASN A 213 28.45 23.93 -2.74
C ASN A 213 26.91 23.87 -2.61
N ALA A 214 26.35 22.68 -2.65
CA ALA A 214 25.01 22.40 -2.14
C ALA A 214 25.12 21.86 -0.71
N SER A 215 24.33 22.40 0.23
CA SER A 215 24.16 21.79 1.54
C SER A 215 23.28 20.53 1.43
N VAL A 216 23.57 19.53 2.25
CA VAL A 216 22.82 18.29 2.30
C VAL A 216 22.37 18.04 3.74
N SER A 217 21.06 18.06 3.96
CA SER A 217 20.46 17.62 5.22
C SER A 217 19.94 16.18 5.10
N PHE A 218 19.91 15.48 6.23
CA PHE A 218 19.51 14.07 6.31
C PHE A 218 18.45 13.90 7.38
N GLU A 219 17.36 13.24 7.06
CA GLU A 219 16.28 12.95 7.99
C GLU A 219 15.83 11.50 7.93
N PRO A 220 15.68 10.82 9.09
CA PRO A 220 16.10 11.27 10.44
C PRO A 220 17.61 11.26 10.61
N PRO A 221 18.15 11.92 11.67
CA PRO A 221 19.55 11.75 12.05
C PRO A 221 19.80 10.30 12.45
N LEU A 222 20.93 9.73 12.01
CA LEU A 222 21.28 8.33 12.28
C LEU A 222 22.51 8.24 13.19
N ALA A 223 22.34 7.77 14.41
CA ALA A 223 23.46 7.61 15.36
C ALA A 223 24.56 6.69 14.80
N GLY A 224 25.80 7.16 14.88
CA GLY A 224 26.98 6.41 14.44
C GLY A 224 27.15 6.29 12.92
N VAL A 225 26.37 7.06 12.13
CA VAL A 225 26.51 7.14 10.67
C VAL A 225 27.15 8.46 10.30
N ARG A 226 28.21 8.41 9.50
CA ARG A 226 28.86 9.61 8.93
C ARG A 226 28.10 10.05 7.69
N LEU A 227 27.56 11.26 7.76
CA LEU A 227 26.76 11.87 6.70
C LEU A 227 27.51 13.05 6.12
N GLN A 228 27.65 13.12 4.79
CA GLN A 228 28.32 14.21 4.12
C GLN A 228 27.37 15.40 3.98
N ALA A 229 27.59 16.48 4.74
CA ALA A 229 26.70 17.63 4.85
C ALA A 229 26.78 18.62 3.66
N SER A 230 27.70 18.43 2.72
CA SER A 230 27.84 19.27 1.54
C SER A 230 28.42 18.52 0.34
N VAL A 231 28.10 18.98 -0.86
CA VAL A 231 28.62 18.45 -2.13
C VAL A 231 28.94 19.62 -3.05
N PRO A 232 30.08 19.61 -3.81
CA PRO A 232 30.42 20.69 -4.70
C PRO A 232 29.36 20.88 -5.81
N LEU A 233 29.13 22.14 -6.22
CA LEU A 233 28.27 22.43 -7.36
C LEU A 233 29.00 22.15 -8.66
N SER A 234 28.29 21.63 -9.66
CA SER A 234 28.73 21.62 -11.04
C SER A 234 28.02 22.71 -11.84
N ALA A 235 28.83 23.52 -12.56
CA ALA A 235 28.29 24.43 -13.56
C ALA A 235 27.74 23.62 -14.76
N GLY A 236 26.78 24.20 -15.49
CA GLY A 236 26.37 23.64 -16.79
C GLY A 236 27.49 23.64 -17.79
N GLN A 237 27.37 22.81 -18.84
CA GLN A 237 28.24 22.91 -19.99
C GLN A 237 28.20 24.37 -20.50
N ASN A 238 29.37 24.99 -20.66
CA ASN A 238 29.56 26.40 -21.04
C ASN A 238 29.44 27.45 -19.92
N GLY A 239 29.56 27.08 -18.62
CA GLY A 239 29.61 28.06 -17.54
C GLY A 239 28.29 28.79 -17.24
N SER A 240 27.19 28.42 -17.89
CA SER A 240 25.90 29.02 -17.63
C SER A 240 25.27 28.44 -16.34
N ALA A 241 24.69 29.33 -15.51
CA ALA A 241 23.90 28.95 -14.34
C ALA A 241 22.60 28.19 -14.70
N ALA A 242 22.30 28.09 -15.99
CA ALA A 242 21.11 27.45 -16.56
C ALA A 242 21.36 26.02 -17.05
N ALA A 243 22.22 25.27 -16.36
CA ALA A 243 22.33 23.82 -16.66
C ALA A 243 21.00 23.14 -16.33
N ASP A 244 20.43 22.46 -17.32
CA ASP A 244 19.33 21.55 -17.09
C ASP A 244 19.67 20.58 -15.94
N CYS A 245 18.74 20.34 -15.04
CA CYS A 245 18.96 19.47 -13.87
C CYS A 245 19.40 18.05 -14.25
N GLY A 246 18.93 17.54 -15.39
CA GLY A 246 19.29 16.21 -15.89
C GLY A 246 19.16 15.10 -14.85
N ASP A 247 20.04 14.12 -14.91
CA ASP A 247 20.15 13.05 -13.89
C ASP A 247 21.07 13.49 -12.73
N TYR A 248 20.55 14.36 -11.87
CA TYR A 248 21.31 14.83 -10.69
C TYR A 248 21.72 13.69 -9.75
N ARG A 249 20.94 12.58 -9.69
CA ARG A 249 21.26 11.44 -8.81
C ARG A 249 22.50 10.70 -9.31
N GLY A 250 22.57 10.46 -10.61
CA GLY A 250 23.77 9.91 -11.24
C GLY A 250 24.99 10.83 -11.10
N ALA A 251 24.79 12.16 -11.22
CA ALA A 251 25.85 13.15 -11.05
C ALA A 251 26.44 13.18 -9.63
N LEU A 252 25.62 12.92 -8.61
CA LEU A 252 26.07 12.87 -7.20
C LEU A 252 27.00 11.69 -6.90
N LYS A 253 27.03 10.63 -7.69
CA LYS A 253 27.85 9.42 -7.48
C LYS A 253 27.80 8.95 -6.01
N ALA A 254 26.56 8.80 -5.49
CA ALA A 254 26.34 8.44 -4.11
C ALA A 254 26.83 7.02 -3.82
N ASP A 255 27.50 6.85 -2.69
CA ASP A 255 27.97 5.56 -2.17
C ASP A 255 27.22 5.21 -0.89
N PHE A 256 26.45 4.12 -0.94
CA PHE A 256 25.66 3.56 0.16
C PHE A 256 26.16 2.17 0.55
N SER A 257 27.33 1.74 0.09
CA SER A 257 27.88 0.40 0.33
C SER A 257 28.26 0.16 1.79
N ASP A 258 28.74 1.20 2.48
CA ASP A 258 29.04 1.17 3.92
C ASP A 258 27.83 1.73 4.70
N PRO A 259 27.11 0.91 5.48
CA PRO A 259 25.96 1.40 6.26
C PRO A 259 26.34 2.45 7.31
N LEU A 260 27.61 2.60 7.64
CA LEU A 260 28.11 3.61 8.57
C LEU A 260 28.52 4.93 7.90
N ARG A 261 28.41 5.01 6.57
CA ARG A 261 28.81 6.19 5.81
C ARG A 261 27.97 6.38 4.57
N ILE A 262 27.34 7.54 4.44
CA ILE A 262 26.74 7.98 3.18
C ILE A 262 27.68 9.03 2.58
N ALA A 263 28.26 8.74 1.42
CA ALA A 263 29.20 9.62 0.72
C ALA A 263 28.63 10.03 -0.65
N LEU A 264 28.96 11.25 -1.06
CA LEU A 264 28.59 11.86 -2.34
C LEU A 264 29.89 12.23 -3.06
N ASN A 265 30.36 11.34 -3.93
CA ASN A 265 31.67 11.44 -4.59
C ASN A 265 31.64 12.26 -5.88
N GLY A 266 30.49 12.84 -6.23
CA GLY A 266 30.28 13.64 -7.43
C GLY A 266 30.00 15.10 -7.14
N SER A 267 29.15 15.71 -7.96
CA SER A 267 28.74 17.10 -7.83
C SER A 267 27.23 17.27 -8.04
N TYR A 268 26.69 18.37 -7.52
CA TYR A 268 25.27 18.70 -7.65
C TYR A 268 25.06 19.77 -8.73
N PRO A 269 24.23 19.52 -9.76
CA PRO A 269 24.00 20.52 -10.81
C PRO A 269 23.28 21.76 -10.28
N VAL A 270 23.84 22.93 -10.47
CA VAL A 270 23.32 24.20 -9.94
C VAL A 270 21.88 24.51 -10.40
N GLY A 271 21.53 24.14 -11.64
CA GLY A 271 20.20 24.35 -12.21
C GLY A 271 19.08 23.49 -11.63
N CYS A 272 19.40 22.55 -10.73
CA CYS A 272 18.38 21.70 -10.10
C CYS A 272 17.50 22.45 -9.09
N GLY A 273 18.00 23.56 -8.50
CA GLY A 273 17.35 24.15 -7.34
C GLY A 273 17.32 23.17 -6.17
N GLU A 274 16.38 23.33 -5.25
CA GLU A 274 16.18 22.37 -4.16
C GLU A 274 15.61 21.04 -4.67
N LYS A 275 16.19 19.93 -4.20
CA LYS A 275 15.73 18.58 -4.49
C LYS A 275 15.74 17.71 -3.25
N VAL A 276 14.76 16.82 -3.21
CA VAL A 276 14.62 15.79 -2.17
C VAL A 276 14.85 14.41 -2.77
N TRP A 277 15.65 13.60 -2.10
CA TRP A 277 15.93 12.23 -2.51
C TRP A 277 15.80 11.29 -1.31
N ALA A 278 14.74 10.46 -1.32
CA ALA A 278 14.57 9.40 -0.34
C ALA A 278 15.26 8.11 -0.82
N VAL A 279 16.01 7.47 0.07
CA VAL A 279 16.74 6.23 -0.16
C VAL A 279 16.46 5.28 1.00
N ALA A 280 16.15 4.00 0.72
CA ALA A 280 16.07 2.99 1.76
C ALA A 280 17.47 2.79 2.37
N TYR A 281 17.52 2.66 3.70
CA TYR A 281 18.78 2.48 4.38
C TYR A 281 19.38 1.09 4.11
N SER A 282 20.68 1.03 3.82
CA SER A 282 21.35 -0.19 3.37
C SER A 282 21.43 -1.30 4.44
N ASP A 283 21.27 -0.95 5.73
CA ASP A 283 21.13 -1.90 6.85
C ASP A 283 19.77 -1.73 7.52
N PRO A 284 18.68 -2.26 6.92
CA PRO A 284 17.32 -2.05 7.42
C PRO A 284 17.06 -2.65 8.80
N ALA A 285 17.85 -3.63 9.23
CA ALA A 285 17.73 -4.25 10.55
C ALA A 285 18.11 -3.26 11.68
N ARG A 286 19.14 -2.46 11.45
CA ARG A 286 19.66 -1.47 12.40
C ARG A 286 19.05 -0.07 12.24
N TYR A 287 18.19 0.13 11.25
CA TYR A 287 17.68 1.47 10.93
C TYR A 287 16.96 2.12 12.12
N ALA A 288 15.97 1.44 12.71
CA ALA A 288 15.20 2.01 13.81
C ALA A 288 16.08 2.30 15.05
N GLU A 289 17.05 1.43 15.33
CA GLU A 289 18.02 1.64 16.41
C GLU A 289 18.78 2.97 16.22
N ARG A 290 19.32 3.19 15.02
CA ARG A 290 20.09 4.39 14.69
C ARG A 290 19.25 5.65 14.64
N ALA A 291 18.04 5.57 14.05
CA ALA A 291 17.13 6.70 13.92
C ALA A 291 16.62 7.17 15.30
N ILE A 292 16.24 6.23 16.17
CA ILE A 292 15.76 6.56 17.52
C ILE A 292 16.91 7.13 18.37
N ALA A 293 18.11 6.51 18.34
CA ALA A 293 19.27 7.02 19.05
C ALA A 293 19.69 8.40 18.54
N GLY A 294 19.74 8.59 17.21
CA GLY A 294 20.15 9.85 16.61
C GLY A 294 19.20 10.99 16.97
N LEU A 295 17.89 10.75 16.85
CA LEU A 295 16.89 11.77 17.17
C LEU A 295 16.84 12.06 18.69
N TRP A 296 16.99 11.05 19.56
CA TRP A 296 17.10 11.25 21.01
C TRP A 296 18.28 12.15 21.36
N GLN A 297 19.46 11.91 20.77
CA GLN A 297 20.67 12.71 20.96
C GLN A 297 20.50 14.14 20.42
N GLU A 298 19.94 14.32 19.22
CA GLU A 298 19.68 15.64 18.64
C GLU A 298 18.76 16.49 19.52
N MET A 299 17.77 15.84 20.17
CA MET A 299 16.87 16.50 21.12
C MET A 299 17.53 16.79 22.49
N GLY A 300 18.83 16.55 22.65
CA GLY A 300 19.58 16.75 23.89
C GLY A 300 19.43 15.62 24.91
N GLY A 301 18.80 14.50 24.53
CA GLY A 301 18.67 13.32 25.38
C GLY A 301 19.98 12.56 25.53
N GLN A 302 20.24 12.00 26.71
CA GLN A 302 21.41 11.18 26.99
C GLN A 302 21.02 9.72 27.13
N LEU A 303 21.87 8.81 26.63
CA LEU A 303 21.66 7.36 26.70
C LEU A 303 22.94 6.72 27.27
N GLY A 304 22.81 6.02 28.40
CA GLY A 304 23.92 5.32 29.04
C GLY A 304 24.20 3.93 28.45
N GLY A 305 23.13 3.27 27.98
CA GLY A 305 23.20 2.02 27.25
C GLY A 305 23.12 2.23 25.74
N ARG A 306 22.33 1.40 25.05
CA ARG A 306 22.13 1.45 23.59
C ARG A 306 20.66 1.23 23.21
N VAL A 307 20.31 1.57 21.98
CA VAL A 307 19.04 1.16 21.37
C VAL A 307 19.22 -0.25 20.80
N ARG A 308 18.36 -1.19 21.17
CA ARG A 308 18.44 -2.59 20.74
C ARG A 308 17.07 -3.27 20.79
N GLU A 309 16.97 -4.44 20.20
CA GLU A 309 15.77 -5.28 20.33
C GLU A 309 15.56 -5.71 21.79
N GLY A 310 14.30 -5.82 22.18
CA GLY A 310 13.83 -6.26 23.47
C GLY A 310 12.33 -6.49 23.48
N ARG A 311 11.76 -6.74 24.65
CA ARG A 311 10.33 -6.95 24.82
C ARG A 311 9.80 -6.15 26.00
N ALA A 312 8.57 -5.68 25.85
CA ALA A 312 7.82 -5.15 26.99
C ALA A 312 7.51 -6.28 27.99
N ALA A 313 7.54 -5.97 29.27
CA ALA A 313 7.16 -6.94 30.28
C ALA A 313 5.67 -7.28 30.17
N PRO A 314 5.29 -8.57 30.32
CA PRO A 314 3.88 -8.95 30.29
C PRO A 314 3.10 -8.19 31.35
N ASN A 315 1.89 -7.73 30.99
CA ASN A 315 0.94 -7.04 31.86
C ASN A 315 1.42 -5.70 32.47
N GLN A 316 2.54 -5.15 32.02
CA GLN A 316 2.96 -3.82 32.40
C GLN A 316 2.04 -2.78 31.72
N ALA A 317 1.52 -1.81 32.47
CA ALA A 317 0.81 -0.69 31.89
C ALA A 317 1.79 0.26 31.17
N PRO A 318 1.48 0.75 29.98
CA PRO A 318 2.35 1.75 29.32
C PRO A 318 2.31 3.07 30.09
N ALA A 319 3.44 3.77 30.13
CA ALA A 319 3.49 5.13 30.64
C ALA A 319 2.65 6.08 29.79
N PHE A 320 2.62 5.83 28.48
CA PHE A 320 1.70 6.45 27.52
C PHE A 320 1.63 5.64 26.22
N GLU A 321 0.64 5.94 25.41
CA GLU A 321 0.53 5.44 24.04
C GLU A 321 0.59 6.59 23.05
N MET A 322 1.28 6.39 21.92
CA MET A 322 1.25 7.29 20.78
C MET A 322 0.27 6.76 19.76
N VAL A 323 -0.84 7.51 19.54
CA VAL A 323 -1.90 7.10 18.62
C VAL A 323 -1.59 7.61 17.21
N SER A 324 -1.71 6.76 16.19
CA SER A 324 -1.52 7.12 14.79
C SER A 324 -2.67 7.99 14.24
N PRO A 325 -2.56 8.56 13.03
CA PRO A 325 -3.72 8.94 12.24
C PRO A 325 -4.67 7.76 12.03
N THR A 326 -5.93 8.05 11.75
CA THR A 326 -6.96 7.04 11.49
C THR A 326 -6.68 6.24 10.22
N LEU A 327 -7.30 5.06 10.10
CA LEU A 327 -7.21 4.25 8.88
C LEU A 327 -7.69 5.04 7.64
N ALA A 328 -8.72 5.86 7.77
CA ALA A 328 -9.20 6.72 6.69
C ALA A 328 -8.11 7.65 6.15
N GLU A 329 -7.32 8.25 7.04
CA GLU A 329 -6.18 9.11 6.67
C GLU A 329 -5.02 8.28 6.09
N VAL A 330 -4.74 7.12 6.68
CA VAL A 330 -3.66 6.21 6.25
C VAL A 330 -3.91 5.67 4.84
N ILE A 331 -5.14 5.22 4.53
CA ILE A 331 -5.45 4.71 3.19
C ILE A 331 -5.34 5.79 2.11
N ARG A 332 -5.53 7.06 2.48
CA ARG A 332 -5.32 8.17 1.55
C ARG A 332 -3.87 8.21 1.08
N ASP A 333 -2.91 8.08 1.97
CA ASP A 333 -1.49 8.01 1.60
C ASP A 333 -1.15 6.72 0.84
N ILE A 334 -1.72 5.58 1.26
CA ILE A 334 -1.55 4.31 0.54
C ILE A 334 -1.99 4.43 -0.91
N ASN A 335 -3.16 4.98 -1.18
CA ASN A 335 -3.75 5.02 -2.51
C ASN A 335 -3.24 6.18 -3.35
N LYS A 336 -3.17 7.42 -2.80
CA LYS A 336 -2.69 8.61 -3.52
C LYS A 336 -1.25 8.46 -4.01
N TYR A 337 -0.36 7.96 -3.14
CA TYR A 337 1.07 7.85 -3.44
C TYR A 337 1.50 6.42 -3.79
N SER A 338 0.54 5.48 -3.76
CA SER A 338 0.82 4.07 -4.04
C SER A 338 1.88 3.46 -3.11
N ASN A 339 1.88 3.85 -1.82
CA ASN A 339 2.89 3.43 -0.86
C ASN A 339 2.78 1.93 -0.56
N ASN A 340 3.82 1.17 -0.95
CA ASN A 340 3.86 -0.28 -0.78
C ASN A 340 4.02 -0.69 0.68
N VAL A 341 4.92 0.00 1.39
CA VAL A 341 5.26 -0.35 2.78
C VAL A 341 4.05 -0.16 3.68
N MET A 342 3.34 0.98 3.54
CA MET A 342 2.10 1.23 4.28
C MET A 342 1.00 0.21 3.94
N ALA A 343 0.89 -0.19 2.66
CA ALA A 343 -0.09 -1.21 2.27
C ALA A 343 0.22 -2.57 2.88
N GLN A 344 1.51 -2.95 2.98
CA GLN A 344 1.94 -4.17 3.66
C GLN A 344 1.71 -4.10 5.17
N GLN A 345 1.93 -2.93 5.80
CA GLN A 345 1.61 -2.70 7.22
C GLN A 345 0.12 -2.94 7.49
N LEU A 346 -0.75 -2.30 6.69
CA LEU A 346 -2.20 -2.52 6.79
C LEU A 346 -2.56 -3.99 6.58
N PHE A 347 -1.97 -4.64 5.57
CA PHE A 347 -2.22 -6.05 5.27
C PHE A 347 -1.86 -6.95 6.45
N LEU A 348 -0.71 -6.74 7.10
CA LEU A 348 -0.33 -7.49 8.30
C LEU A 348 -1.24 -7.16 9.49
N THR A 349 -1.67 -5.92 9.65
CA THR A 349 -2.60 -5.52 10.71
C THR A 349 -3.91 -6.33 10.66
N LEU A 350 -4.39 -6.73 9.48
CA LEU A 350 -5.61 -7.52 9.33
C LEU A 350 -5.57 -8.86 10.07
N SER A 351 -4.38 -9.42 10.29
CA SER A 351 -4.23 -10.69 11.01
C SER A 351 -3.67 -10.54 12.43
N GLN A 352 -3.44 -9.32 12.92
CA GLN A 352 -2.76 -9.08 14.20
C GLN A 352 -3.48 -9.68 15.41
N GLN A 353 -4.81 -9.79 15.36
CA GLN A 353 -5.62 -10.37 16.42
C GLN A 353 -5.63 -11.93 16.40
N ARG A 354 -5.02 -12.55 15.40
CA ARG A 354 -5.00 -14.01 15.30
C ARG A 354 -3.98 -14.64 16.23
N PRO A 355 -4.24 -15.87 16.70
CA PRO A 355 -3.22 -16.66 17.40
C PRO A 355 -1.95 -16.80 16.55
N GLY A 356 -0.78 -16.56 17.15
CA GLY A 356 0.52 -16.59 16.45
C GLY A 356 0.96 -15.24 15.87
N GLY A 357 0.15 -14.17 16.04
CA GLY A 357 0.50 -12.83 15.60
C GLY A 357 0.30 -12.59 14.09
N ALA A 358 0.64 -11.38 13.64
CA ALA A 358 0.51 -10.99 12.25
C ALA A 358 1.57 -11.63 11.36
N SER A 359 1.15 -12.30 10.30
CA SER A 359 2.01 -12.81 9.25
C SER A 359 1.38 -12.62 7.87
N GLN A 360 2.18 -12.68 6.82
CA GLN A 360 1.63 -12.57 5.45
C GLN A 360 0.65 -13.71 5.15
N GLU A 361 0.94 -14.94 5.61
CA GLU A 361 0.06 -16.09 5.39
C GLU A 361 -1.29 -15.91 6.10
N ALA A 362 -1.25 -15.54 7.39
CA ALA A 362 -2.47 -15.27 8.15
C ALA A 362 -3.30 -14.13 7.53
N SER A 363 -2.63 -13.11 7.00
CA SER A 363 -3.30 -11.98 6.33
C SER A 363 -3.92 -12.38 5.00
N ARG A 364 -3.25 -13.25 4.21
CA ARG A 364 -3.84 -13.84 2.99
C ARG A 364 -5.10 -14.61 3.32
N GLU A 365 -5.09 -15.38 4.40
CA GLU A 365 -6.25 -16.14 4.85
C GLU A 365 -7.42 -15.23 5.28
N VAL A 366 -7.12 -14.18 6.05
CA VAL A 366 -8.15 -13.19 6.47
C VAL A 366 -8.81 -12.56 5.25
N VAL A 367 -8.02 -12.08 4.27
CA VAL A 367 -8.57 -11.44 3.08
C VAL A 367 -9.30 -12.45 2.18
N ARG A 368 -8.82 -13.69 2.09
CA ARG A 368 -9.52 -14.77 1.37
C ARG A 368 -10.91 -15.03 1.94
N ASN A 369 -11.00 -15.20 3.27
CA ASN A 369 -12.26 -15.47 3.97
C ASN A 369 -13.23 -14.27 3.83
N TRP A 370 -12.72 -13.05 3.96
CA TRP A 370 -13.49 -11.83 3.74
C TRP A 370 -14.02 -11.76 2.30
N TRP A 371 -13.16 -12.05 1.30
CA TRP A 371 -13.56 -12.03 -0.11
C TRP A 371 -14.63 -13.07 -0.41
N GLN A 372 -14.48 -14.31 0.08
CA GLN A 372 -15.46 -15.37 -0.09
C GLN A 372 -16.81 -15.00 0.52
N ALA A 373 -16.81 -14.44 1.72
CA ALA A 373 -18.04 -14.02 2.38
C ALA A 373 -18.75 -12.86 1.65
N ARG A 374 -17.97 -11.98 0.99
CA ARG A 374 -18.49 -10.75 0.39
C ARG A 374 -18.76 -10.85 -1.10
N PHE A 375 -18.00 -11.68 -1.81
CA PHE A 375 -17.98 -11.80 -3.27
C PHE A 375 -17.98 -13.26 -3.73
N ALA A 376 -18.79 -14.11 -3.12
CA ALA A 376 -18.79 -15.57 -3.32
C ALA A 376 -18.83 -16.01 -4.81
N GLU A 377 -19.47 -15.24 -5.67
CA GLU A 377 -19.58 -15.50 -7.11
C GLU A 377 -18.34 -15.06 -7.91
N GLN A 378 -17.39 -14.38 -7.28
CA GLN A 378 -16.19 -13.87 -7.95
C GLN A 378 -15.00 -14.78 -7.69
N GLU A 379 -14.15 -14.95 -8.71
CA GLU A 379 -12.88 -15.64 -8.55
C GLU A 379 -12.04 -15.01 -7.44
N LEU A 380 -11.44 -15.85 -6.61
CA LEU A 380 -10.58 -15.42 -5.51
C LEU A 380 -9.33 -14.69 -6.05
N PRO A 381 -9.00 -13.52 -5.54
CA PRO A 381 -7.73 -12.90 -5.88
C PRO A 381 -6.56 -13.71 -5.31
N VAL A 382 -5.51 -13.85 -6.10
CA VAL A 382 -4.22 -14.33 -5.61
C VAL A 382 -3.49 -13.15 -4.98
N LEU A 383 -3.45 -13.14 -3.65
CA LEU A 383 -2.72 -12.14 -2.88
C LEU A 383 -1.36 -12.69 -2.48
N ASP A 384 -0.36 -11.82 -2.52
CA ASP A 384 0.98 -12.10 -2.00
C ASP A 384 1.22 -11.28 -0.71
N ASN A 385 1.46 -9.99 -0.85
CA ASN A 385 1.83 -9.09 0.25
C ASN A 385 0.87 -7.90 0.44
N GLY A 386 -0.29 -7.90 -0.22
CA GLY A 386 -1.30 -6.85 -0.13
C GLY A 386 -0.96 -5.52 -0.83
N SER A 387 0.28 -5.31 -1.26
CA SER A 387 0.69 -4.06 -1.93
C SER A 387 0.59 -4.12 -3.47
N GLY A 388 0.58 -5.33 -4.04
CA GLY A 388 0.67 -5.56 -5.48
C GLY A 388 2.08 -5.41 -6.05
N LEU A 389 3.10 -5.20 -5.22
CA LEU A 389 4.50 -5.36 -5.60
C LEU A 389 4.82 -6.86 -5.60
N SER A 390 4.36 -7.55 -6.63
CA SER A 390 4.38 -9.02 -6.71
C SER A 390 4.30 -9.49 -8.16
N ARG A 391 5.00 -10.56 -8.48
CA ARG A 391 4.86 -11.26 -9.76
C ARG A 391 3.72 -12.28 -9.73
N LEU A 392 3.28 -12.69 -8.54
CA LEU A 392 2.29 -13.74 -8.33
C LEU A 392 0.85 -13.22 -8.24
N ALA A 393 0.66 -11.96 -7.82
CA ALA A 393 -0.66 -11.38 -7.60
C ALA A 393 -1.53 -11.45 -8.86
N ARG A 394 -2.79 -11.89 -8.69
CA ARG A 394 -3.80 -11.97 -9.77
C ARG A 394 -5.15 -11.53 -9.24
N VAL A 395 -5.91 -10.86 -10.09
CA VAL A 395 -7.32 -10.53 -9.87
C VAL A 395 -7.99 -10.31 -11.22
N THR A 396 -9.27 -10.61 -11.33
CA THR A 396 -10.04 -10.34 -12.53
C THR A 396 -10.53 -8.88 -12.54
N PRO A 397 -10.58 -8.20 -13.69
CA PRO A 397 -11.25 -6.90 -13.81
C PRO A 397 -12.69 -6.92 -13.30
N GLN A 398 -13.42 -8.01 -13.55
CA GLN A 398 -14.79 -8.21 -13.05
C GLN A 398 -14.84 -8.25 -11.52
N GLY A 399 -13.92 -8.96 -10.86
CA GLY A 399 -13.84 -9.02 -9.40
C GLY A 399 -13.54 -7.65 -8.78
N LEU A 400 -12.60 -6.88 -9.39
CA LEU A 400 -12.32 -5.51 -8.97
C LEU A 400 -13.51 -4.58 -9.19
N ALA A 401 -14.22 -4.70 -10.31
CA ALA A 401 -15.42 -3.92 -10.56
C ALA A 401 -16.51 -4.23 -9.53
N ARG A 402 -16.71 -5.50 -9.19
CA ARG A 402 -17.66 -5.90 -8.15
C ARG A 402 -17.29 -5.35 -6.78
N LEU A 403 -15.99 -5.39 -6.43
CA LEU A 403 -15.48 -4.76 -5.21
C LEU A 403 -15.83 -3.27 -5.17
N LEU A 404 -15.52 -2.54 -6.24
CA LEU A 404 -15.78 -1.10 -6.33
C LEU A 404 -17.28 -0.78 -6.28
N GLN A 405 -18.13 -1.56 -6.95
CA GLN A 405 -19.59 -1.42 -6.87
C GLN A 405 -20.12 -1.64 -5.45
N THR A 406 -19.59 -2.67 -4.75
CA THR A 406 -19.97 -2.95 -3.37
C THR A 406 -19.51 -1.84 -2.43
N ALA A 407 -18.28 -1.36 -2.61
CA ALA A 407 -17.76 -0.22 -1.85
C ALA A 407 -18.57 1.04 -2.09
N TYR A 408 -19.04 1.28 -3.31
CA TYR A 408 -19.81 2.45 -3.68
C TYR A 408 -21.15 2.59 -2.91
N VAL A 409 -21.81 1.47 -2.60
CA VAL A 409 -23.07 1.46 -1.83
C VAL A 409 -22.86 1.19 -0.34
N SER A 410 -21.62 1.08 0.12
CA SER A 410 -21.28 0.85 1.52
C SER A 410 -21.05 2.17 2.28
N GLY A 411 -21.10 2.10 3.62
CA GLY A 411 -20.71 3.24 4.48
C GLY A 411 -19.25 3.65 4.37
N ALA A 412 -18.39 2.82 3.77
CA ALA A 412 -16.96 3.11 3.57
C ALA A 412 -16.68 3.85 2.24
N MET A 413 -17.72 4.13 1.44
CA MET A 413 -17.57 4.76 0.12
C MET A 413 -16.82 6.11 0.18
N PRO A 414 -17.18 7.05 1.08
CA PRO A 414 -16.55 8.37 1.09
C PRO A 414 -15.04 8.28 1.31
N GLU A 415 -14.60 7.48 2.29
CA GLU A 415 -13.20 7.31 2.64
C GLU A 415 -12.41 6.62 1.52
N LEU A 416 -12.96 5.54 0.95
CA LEU A 416 -12.30 4.85 -0.16
C LEU A 416 -12.17 5.77 -1.37
N MET A 417 -13.25 6.45 -1.78
CA MET A 417 -13.24 7.33 -2.94
C MET A 417 -12.31 8.53 -2.76
N ALA A 418 -12.33 9.19 -1.60
CA ALA A 418 -11.46 10.32 -1.29
C ALA A 418 -9.97 9.91 -1.23
N SER A 419 -9.68 8.63 -0.96
CA SER A 419 -8.31 8.12 -0.94
C SER A 419 -7.69 7.96 -2.33
N LEU A 420 -8.49 7.92 -3.40
CA LEU A 420 -7.99 7.66 -4.76
C LEU A 420 -7.37 8.90 -5.40
N PRO A 421 -6.30 8.75 -6.20
CA PRO A 421 -5.76 9.81 -7.06
C PRO A 421 -6.82 10.38 -8.01
N ILE A 422 -6.81 11.69 -8.18
CA ILE A 422 -7.69 12.40 -9.11
C ILE A 422 -6.92 12.67 -10.40
N THR A 423 -7.47 12.28 -11.55
CA THR A 423 -6.83 12.45 -12.86
C THR A 423 -6.48 13.91 -13.14
N GLY A 424 -5.20 14.16 -13.44
CA GLY A 424 -4.65 15.49 -13.75
C GLY A 424 -4.56 16.46 -12.57
N ILE A 425 -4.89 16.03 -11.34
CA ILE A 425 -4.92 16.89 -10.15
C ILE A 425 -3.87 16.46 -9.12
N ASP A 426 -3.91 15.20 -8.64
CA ASP A 426 -3.08 14.78 -7.52
C ASP A 426 -2.55 13.33 -7.62
N GLY A 427 -1.76 12.96 -6.63
CA GLY A 427 -1.22 11.62 -6.46
C GLY A 427 -0.46 11.11 -7.68
N THR A 428 -0.55 9.80 -7.94
CA THR A 428 0.11 9.15 -9.07
C THR A 428 -0.47 9.53 -10.44
N LEU A 429 -1.63 10.18 -10.47
CA LEU A 429 -2.29 10.64 -11.70
C LEU A 429 -2.14 12.14 -11.98
N LYS A 430 -1.39 12.88 -11.15
CA LYS A 430 -1.14 14.32 -11.34
C LYS A 430 -0.61 14.66 -12.73
N ARG A 431 0.16 13.76 -13.34
CA ARG A 431 0.79 13.95 -14.66
C ARG A 431 -0.02 13.34 -15.82
N SER A 432 -1.26 12.90 -15.59
CA SER A 432 -2.12 12.44 -16.67
C SER A 432 -2.33 13.56 -17.69
N LYS A 433 -2.25 13.20 -18.98
CA LYS A 433 -2.43 14.15 -20.10
C LYS A 433 -3.87 14.20 -20.58
N SER A 434 -4.77 13.38 -20.02
CA SER A 434 -6.18 13.42 -20.35
C SER A 434 -6.77 14.77 -19.96
N ARG A 435 -7.48 15.39 -20.91
CA ARG A 435 -8.26 16.63 -20.67
C ARG A 435 -9.73 16.32 -20.41
N VAL A 436 -10.23 15.20 -20.93
CA VAL A 436 -11.65 14.81 -20.83
C VAL A 436 -11.99 14.35 -19.44
N SER A 437 -11.15 13.47 -18.86
CA SER A 437 -11.37 12.93 -17.51
C SER A 437 -10.67 13.71 -16.40
N GLN A 438 -10.00 14.84 -16.71
CA GLN A 438 -9.32 15.67 -15.73
C GLN A 438 -10.30 16.16 -14.65
N GLY A 439 -10.01 15.84 -13.39
CA GLY A 439 -10.87 16.18 -12.25
C GLY A 439 -12.11 15.28 -12.09
N TRP A 440 -12.46 14.48 -13.11
CA TRP A 440 -13.68 13.67 -13.12
C TRP A 440 -13.46 12.20 -12.76
N ALA A 441 -12.22 11.74 -12.72
CA ALA A 441 -11.91 10.35 -12.42
C ALA A 441 -11.06 10.20 -11.18
N HIS A 442 -11.49 9.35 -10.26
CA HIS A 442 -10.83 8.95 -9.03
C HIS A 442 -10.35 7.51 -9.19
N LEU A 443 -9.07 7.32 -9.51
CA LEU A 443 -8.55 6.04 -9.95
C LEU A 443 -7.26 5.68 -9.22
N LYS A 444 -7.15 4.41 -8.79
CA LYS A 444 -5.89 3.81 -8.38
C LYS A 444 -5.11 3.36 -9.61
N SER A 445 -3.85 3.76 -9.71
CA SER A 445 -2.93 3.28 -10.75
C SER A 445 -2.07 2.11 -10.28
N GLY A 446 -1.70 1.24 -11.21
CA GLY A 446 -0.73 0.16 -11.03
C GLY A 446 0.33 0.20 -12.11
N SER A 447 1.60 -0.01 -11.74
CA SER A 447 2.71 -0.08 -12.68
C SER A 447 3.78 -1.02 -12.15
N LEU A 448 4.14 -2.00 -12.99
CA LEU A 448 5.32 -2.84 -12.88
C LEU A 448 6.04 -2.81 -14.25
N ARG A 449 7.16 -3.48 -14.36
CA ARG A 449 7.89 -3.59 -15.63
C ARG A 449 7.02 -4.18 -16.76
N ASP A 450 6.16 -5.14 -16.40
CA ASP A 450 5.33 -5.94 -17.29
C ASP A 450 3.82 -5.83 -17.02
N ALA A 451 3.41 -4.85 -16.21
CA ALA A 451 2.00 -4.60 -15.92
C ALA A 451 1.70 -3.11 -15.81
N THR A 452 0.58 -2.67 -16.39
CA THR A 452 -0.01 -1.36 -16.15
C THR A 452 -1.51 -1.49 -15.94
N ALA A 453 -2.06 -0.77 -14.97
CA ALA A 453 -3.47 -0.89 -14.61
C ALA A 453 -4.04 0.43 -14.09
N LEU A 454 -5.36 0.59 -14.27
CA LEU A 454 -6.19 1.64 -13.66
C LEU A 454 -7.48 1.00 -13.14
N ALA A 455 -7.95 1.41 -11.96
CA ALA A 455 -9.27 1.03 -11.46
C ALA A 455 -9.82 2.08 -10.49
N GLY A 456 -11.13 2.32 -10.55
CA GLY A 456 -11.83 3.25 -9.66
C GLY A 456 -13.09 3.80 -10.29
N TYR A 457 -13.40 5.06 -9.97
CA TYR A 457 -14.66 5.72 -10.31
C TYR A 457 -14.46 6.85 -11.29
N VAL A 458 -15.43 6.99 -12.19
CA VAL A 458 -15.54 8.11 -13.13
C VAL A 458 -16.87 8.81 -12.86
N HIS A 459 -16.83 10.09 -12.59
CA HIS A 459 -17.99 10.94 -12.39
C HIS A 459 -18.40 11.55 -13.73
N LEU A 460 -19.70 11.61 -14.00
CA LEU A 460 -20.23 12.21 -15.21
C LEU A 460 -20.99 13.48 -14.87
N PRO A 461 -21.02 14.48 -15.77
CA PRO A 461 -21.80 15.70 -15.59
C PRO A 461 -23.30 15.45 -15.32
N SER A 462 -23.84 14.34 -15.83
CA SER A 462 -25.21 13.90 -15.57
C SER A 462 -25.47 13.45 -14.11
N GLY A 463 -24.43 13.37 -13.25
CA GLY A 463 -24.50 12.80 -11.91
C GLY A 463 -24.36 11.29 -11.88
N ARG A 464 -24.38 10.60 -13.03
CA ARG A 464 -24.09 9.17 -13.14
C ARG A 464 -22.62 8.90 -12.77
N ARG A 465 -22.34 7.76 -12.19
CA ARG A 465 -20.99 7.33 -11.85
C ARG A 465 -20.71 5.95 -12.39
N LEU A 466 -19.54 5.79 -12.99
CA LEU A 466 -19.08 4.54 -13.56
C LEU A 466 -17.91 3.98 -12.75
N VAL A 467 -17.80 2.66 -12.72
CA VAL A 467 -16.60 1.93 -12.34
C VAL A 467 -15.85 1.60 -13.63
N VAL A 468 -14.57 1.91 -13.66
CA VAL A 468 -13.65 1.58 -14.75
C VAL A 468 -12.53 0.73 -14.18
N VAL A 469 -12.26 -0.42 -14.81
CA VAL A 469 -11.09 -1.27 -14.53
C VAL A 469 -10.44 -1.62 -15.85
N ALA A 470 -9.13 -1.40 -15.96
CA ALA A 470 -8.33 -1.77 -17.12
C ALA A 470 -6.96 -2.28 -16.69
N ILE A 471 -6.53 -3.40 -17.24
CA ILE A 471 -5.26 -4.06 -16.91
C ILE A 471 -4.59 -4.51 -18.21
N VAL A 472 -3.28 -4.24 -18.31
CA VAL A 472 -2.39 -4.77 -19.36
C VAL A 472 -1.29 -5.58 -18.69
N ASN A 473 -1.05 -6.80 -19.17
CA ASN A 473 0.10 -7.62 -18.78
C ASN A 473 0.92 -7.97 -20.03
N HIS A 474 2.02 -7.26 -20.23
CA HIS A 474 2.89 -7.44 -21.40
C HIS A 474 4.25 -6.76 -21.16
N ALA A 475 5.31 -7.20 -21.82
CA ALA A 475 6.62 -6.54 -21.71
C ALA A 475 6.57 -5.05 -22.05
N ASN A 476 5.67 -4.64 -22.96
CA ASN A 476 5.46 -3.24 -23.36
C ASN A 476 4.34 -2.55 -22.55
N ALA A 477 3.88 -3.10 -21.42
CA ALA A 477 2.79 -2.54 -20.63
C ALA A 477 2.96 -1.05 -20.27
N PRO A 478 4.15 -0.55 -19.94
CA PRO A 478 4.34 0.89 -19.67
C PRO A 478 3.96 1.80 -20.85
N ALA A 479 4.19 1.34 -22.10
CA ALA A 479 3.84 2.08 -23.32
C ALA A 479 2.33 2.10 -23.61
N ALA A 480 1.55 1.19 -22.99
CA ALA A 480 0.10 1.12 -23.13
C ALA A 480 -0.67 2.08 -22.20
N ARG A 481 0.00 2.83 -21.33
CA ARG A 481 -0.66 3.80 -20.43
C ARG A 481 -1.62 4.75 -21.16
N PRO A 482 -1.29 5.30 -22.35
CA PRO A 482 -2.23 6.13 -23.10
C PRO A 482 -3.53 5.41 -23.51
N ALA A 483 -3.49 4.09 -23.73
CA ALA A 483 -4.70 3.31 -24.05
C ALA A 483 -5.63 3.21 -22.84
N LEU A 484 -5.07 3.08 -21.62
CA LEU A 484 -5.88 3.08 -20.39
C LEU A 484 -6.50 4.45 -20.14
N GLU A 485 -5.74 5.53 -20.35
CA GLU A 485 -6.26 6.91 -20.24
C GLU A 485 -7.37 7.17 -21.29
N ALA A 486 -7.20 6.70 -22.52
CA ALA A 486 -8.23 6.80 -23.57
C ALA A 486 -9.52 6.03 -23.21
N LEU A 487 -9.40 4.88 -22.54
CA LEU A 487 -10.57 4.16 -22.05
C LEU A 487 -11.34 4.97 -20.99
N VAL A 488 -10.65 5.65 -20.09
CA VAL A 488 -11.28 6.53 -19.09
C VAL A 488 -11.99 7.69 -19.79
N ASP A 489 -11.37 8.31 -20.78
CA ASP A 489 -11.95 9.38 -21.59
C ASP A 489 -13.18 8.90 -22.40
N TRP A 490 -13.08 7.70 -22.96
CA TRP A 490 -14.20 7.05 -23.64
C TRP A 490 -15.38 6.82 -22.67
N ALA A 491 -15.09 6.32 -21.45
CA ALA A 491 -16.12 6.11 -20.44
C ALA A 491 -16.85 7.41 -20.05
N VAL A 492 -16.15 8.55 -20.02
CA VAL A 492 -16.77 9.88 -19.80
C VAL A 492 -17.70 10.22 -20.96
N ARG A 493 -17.27 10.03 -22.22
CA ARG A 493 -18.07 10.36 -23.41
C ARG A 493 -19.31 9.47 -23.55
N GLU A 494 -19.12 8.15 -23.49
CA GLU A 494 -20.22 7.19 -23.67
C GLU A 494 -21.20 7.18 -22.49
N GLY A 495 -20.71 7.38 -21.27
CA GLY A 495 -21.57 7.44 -20.10
C GLY A 495 -22.52 8.65 -20.07
N ASN A 496 -22.22 9.70 -20.84
CA ASN A 496 -23.06 10.90 -20.98
C ASN A 496 -24.12 10.77 -22.11
N ARG A 497 -24.05 9.74 -22.97
CA ARG A 497 -25.05 9.40 -23.97
C ARG A 497 -26.19 8.61 -23.34
#